data_24455ccab414a20b0ed94db1eb4e39ec
#
_entry.id   24455ccab414a20b0ed94db1eb4e39ec
#
_cell.length_a   1.000
_cell.length_b   1.000
_cell.length_c   1.000
_cell.angle_alpha   90.00
_cell.angle_beta   90.00
_cell.angle_gamma   90.00
#
_symmetry.space_group_name_H-M   'P 1'
#
loop_
_entity.id
_entity.type
_entity.pdbx_description
1 polymer ?
#
loop_
_entity_poly.entity_id
_entity_poly.type
_entity_poly.pdbx_seq_one_letter_code
_entity_poly.pdbx_strand_id
1 'polypeptide(L)'
;MPGETDLLLRNSNTGGLEVYDINNNQLTGAAFIGTIGLEWQFAGIAPIHAPGASDLVLRNKNTGAFEAYDISNNMITSAASLGSVGLDWSLGGFAADPPTASMGSSGSTSQLVQAMAAFGGGAADTSNTIALGAETSQQPLLTTPQHA
;
A
#
# COMPACT_ATOMS: atom_id res chain seq x y z
N MET A 1 19.88 -6.89 -6.25
CA MET A 1 19.70 -6.17 -7.51
C MET A 1 18.35 -5.44 -7.47
N PRO A 2 18.18 -4.30 -8.12
CA PRO A 2 16.87 -3.63 -8.12
C PRO A 2 15.81 -4.51 -8.80
N GLY A 3 14.72 -4.81 -8.11
CA GLY A 3 13.59 -5.57 -8.63
C GLY A 3 13.57 -7.05 -8.25
N GLU A 4 14.48 -7.52 -7.43
CA GLU A 4 14.41 -8.85 -6.82
C GLU A 4 13.58 -8.78 -5.55
N THR A 5 12.92 -9.87 -5.23
CA THR A 5 12.12 -10.00 -4.01
C THR A 5 12.77 -11.03 -3.11
N ASP A 6 13.15 -10.60 -1.92
CA ASP A 6 13.79 -11.44 -0.93
C ASP A 6 12.79 -11.89 0.12
N LEU A 7 13.08 -12.98 0.80
CA LEU A 7 12.30 -13.43 1.95
C LEU A 7 12.95 -12.93 3.24
N LEU A 8 12.17 -12.33 4.11
CA LEU A 8 12.58 -12.03 5.47
C LEU A 8 11.88 -13.01 6.42
N LEU A 9 12.66 -13.78 7.14
CA LEU A 9 12.17 -14.76 8.10
C LEU A 9 12.58 -14.40 9.52
N ARG A 10 11.73 -14.80 10.46
CA ARG A 10 11.99 -14.68 11.89
C ARG A 10 11.88 -16.03 12.57
N ASN A 11 12.87 -16.37 13.32
CA ASN A 11 12.82 -17.55 14.19
C ASN A 11 11.91 -17.24 15.41
N SER A 12 10.84 -17.99 15.56
CA SER A 12 9.85 -17.79 16.64
C SER A 12 10.38 -18.14 18.04
N ASN A 13 11.43 -18.93 18.13
CA ASN A 13 12.00 -19.38 19.40
C ASN A 13 13.15 -18.51 19.88
N THR A 14 13.92 -17.94 18.95
CA THR A 14 15.14 -17.18 19.28
C THR A 14 14.99 -15.69 18.97
N GLY A 15 14.04 -15.30 18.13
CA GLY A 15 13.89 -13.93 17.63
C GLY A 15 14.89 -13.57 16.53
N GLY A 16 15.70 -14.54 16.07
CA GLY A 16 16.65 -14.31 14.97
C GLY A 16 15.95 -13.91 13.67
N LEU A 17 16.54 -12.97 12.96
CA LEU A 17 16.07 -12.47 11.68
C LEU A 17 17.05 -12.87 10.58
N GLU A 18 16.55 -13.42 9.49
CA GLU A 18 17.33 -13.80 8.32
C GLU A 18 16.66 -13.31 7.04
N VAL A 19 17.46 -12.80 6.13
CA VAL A 19 17.06 -12.48 4.75
C VAL A 19 17.57 -13.58 3.83
N TYR A 20 16.72 -14.00 2.92
CA TYR A 20 17.04 -14.99 1.90
C TYR A 20 16.88 -14.35 0.52
N ASP A 21 17.97 -14.25 -0.21
CA ASP A 21 17.99 -13.69 -1.56
C ASP A 21 17.42 -14.71 -2.55
N ILE A 22 16.42 -14.28 -3.33
CA ILE A 22 15.77 -15.11 -4.34
C ILE A 22 15.99 -14.53 -5.72
N ASN A 23 16.51 -15.35 -6.62
CA ASN A 23 16.67 -15.02 -8.02
C ASN A 23 16.23 -16.20 -8.89
N ASN A 24 15.41 -15.95 -9.90
CA ASN A 24 14.87 -16.98 -10.80
C ASN A 24 14.24 -18.19 -10.08
N ASN A 25 13.47 -17.95 -9.02
CA ASN A 25 12.84 -18.96 -8.17
C ASN A 25 13.86 -19.89 -7.45
N GLN A 26 15.07 -19.42 -7.26
CA GLN A 26 16.12 -20.14 -6.54
C GLN A 26 16.66 -19.29 -5.40
N LEU A 27 16.96 -19.95 -4.30
CA LEU A 27 17.68 -19.34 -3.18
C LEU A 27 19.12 -19.16 -3.60
N THR A 28 19.60 -17.92 -3.63
CA THR A 28 20.96 -17.57 -4.06
C THR A 28 21.86 -17.12 -2.93
N GLY A 29 21.26 -16.72 -1.81
CA GLY A 29 22.00 -16.27 -0.63
C GLY A 29 21.12 -16.28 0.62
N ALA A 30 21.81 -16.17 1.77
CA ALA A 30 21.14 -15.96 3.06
C ALA A 30 22.05 -15.11 3.96
N ALA A 31 21.46 -14.21 4.73
CA ALA A 31 22.15 -13.36 5.67
C ALA A 31 21.38 -13.26 7.00
N PHE A 32 22.09 -13.50 8.10
CA PHE A 32 21.57 -13.19 9.43
C PHE A 32 21.71 -11.69 9.67
N ILE A 33 20.57 -11.01 9.96
CA ILE A 33 20.54 -9.55 10.08
C ILE A 33 20.38 -9.05 11.53
N GLY A 34 20.14 -9.96 12.48
CA GLY A 34 20.04 -9.60 13.90
C GLY A 34 19.06 -10.45 14.67
N THR A 35 18.84 -10.07 15.92
CA THR A 35 17.88 -10.71 16.82
C THR A 35 17.01 -9.65 17.47
N ILE A 36 15.71 -9.91 17.54
CA ILE A 36 14.73 -9.09 18.24
C ILE A 36 14.08 -9.88 19.37
N GLY A 37 13.54 -9.17 20.37
CA GLY A 37 12.82 -9.82 21.47
C GLY A 37 11.60 -10.61 20.99
N LEU A 38 11.23 -11.65 21.73
CA LEU A 38 10.08 -12.52 21.39
C LEU A 38 8.73 -11.83 21.51
N GLU A 39 8.70 -10.68 22.17
CA GLU A 39 7.53 -9.82 22.27
C GLU A 39 7.24 -9.03 20.99
N TRP A 40 8.19 -8.96 20.07
CA TRP A 40 8.03 -8.29 18.79
C TRP A 40 7.49 -9.24 17.73
N GLN A 41 6.55 -8.78 16.95
CA GLN A 41 5.89 -9.52 15.89
C GLN A 41 6.05 -8.76 14.57
N PHE A 42 6.12 -9.49 13.46
CA PHE A 42 6.04 -8.87 12.15
C PHE A 42 4.71 -8.13 11.97
N ALA A 43 4.79 -6.86 11.66
CA ALA A 43 3.68 -6.07 11.17
C ALA A 43 3.68 -6.06 9.64
N GLY A 44 4.83 -6.00 9.01
CA GLY A 44 4.99 -6.08 7.56
C GLY A 44 6.26 -5.43 7.07
N ILE A 45 6.36 -5.29 5.76
CA ILE A 45 7.42 -4.56 5.06
C ILE A 45 6.76 -3.43 4.29
N ALA A 46 7.31 -2.23 4.43
CA ALA A 46 6.79 -1.03 3.78
C ALA A 46 7.91 0.00 3.56
N PRO A 47 7.79 0.89 2.59
CA PRO A 47 8.75 1.98 2.36
C PRO A 47 8.52 3.12 3.36
N ILE A 48 9.00 2.96 4.60
CA ILE A 48 8.76 3.91 5.69
C ILE A 48 9.70 5.11 5.61
N HIS A 49 11.02 4.87 5.45
CA HIS A 49 11.99 5.95 5.46
C HIS A 49 12.14 6.64 4.10
N ALA A 50 11.90 5.93 3.00
CA ALA A 50 12.03 6.48 1.66
C ALA A 50 11.21 5.70 0.62
N PRO A 51 10.73 6.34 -0.46
CA PRO A 51 10.08 5.65 -1.56
C PRO A 51 10.97 4.55 -2.15
N GLY A 52 10.42 3.35 -2.30
CA GLY A 52 11.14 2.19 -2.83
C GLY A 52 12.04 1.47 -1.82
N ALA A 53 12.07 1.92 -0.57
CA ALA A 53 12.72 1.20 0.51
C ALA A 53 11.94 -0.06 0.91
N SER A 54 12.64 -0.98 1.56
CA SER A 54 12.05 -2.19 2.14
C SER A 54 12.36 -2.21 3.63
N ASP A 55 11.55 -1.50 4.40
CA ASP A 55 11.74 -1.39 5.84
C ASP A 55 10.88 -2.43 6.54
N LEU A 56 11.48 -3.10 7.51
CA LEU A 56 10.78 -4.04 8.36
C LEU A 56 10.04 -3.29 9.46
N VAL A 57 8.73 -3.49 9.55
CA VAL A 57 7.92 -2.94 10.64
C VAL A 57 7.57 -4.04 11.61
N LEU A 58 7.83 -3.80 12.87
CA LEU A 58 7.53 -4.69 13.98
C LEU A 58 6.56 -4.04 14.94
N ARG A 59 5.75 -4.86 15.60
CA ARG A 59 4.87 -4.45 16.69
C ARG A 59 5.17 -5.24 17.95
N ASN A 60 5.27 -4.56 19.05
CA ASN A 60 5.39 -5.18 20.36
C ASN A 60 4.00 -5.62 20.85
N LYS A 61 3.81 -6.93 21.08
CA LYS A 61 2.53 -7.51 21.51
C LYS A 61 2.12 -7.14 22.93
N ASN A 62 3.07 -6.68 23.76
CA ASN A 62 2.81 -6.36 25.16
C ASN A 62 2.52 -4.87 25.38
N THR A 63 3.08 -4.00 24.56
CA THR A 63 2.98 -2.53 24.71
C THR A 63 2.24 -1.84 23.58
N GLY A 64 2.07 -2.50 22.43
CA GLY A 64 1.52 -1.91 21.23
C GLY A 64 2.47 -0.95 20.52
N ALA A 65 3.75 -0.89 20.94
CA ALA A 65 4.75 -0.07 20.29
C ALA A 65 5.07 -0.59 18.88
N PHE A 66 5.35 0.33 17.96
CA PHE A 66 5.82 0.04 16.62
C PHE A 66 7.24 0.55 16.42
N GLU A 67 8.06 -0.25 15.75
CA GLU A 67 9.40 0.11 15.30
C GLU A 67 9.58 -0.22 13.82
N ALA A 68 10.26 0.67 13.11
CA ALA A 68 10.73 0.43 11.75
C ALA A 68 12.24 0.20 11.75
N TYR A 69 12.67 -0.77 10.96
CA TYR A 69 14.08 -1.12 10.76
C TYR A 69 14.39 -0.97 9.27
N ASP A 70 15.27 -0.04 8.95
CA ASP A 70 15.73 0.17 7.58
C ASP A 70 16.66 -0.96 7.19
N ILE A 71 16.35 -1.65 6.09
CA ILE A 71 17.16 -2.75 5.58
C ILE A 71 17.81 -2.34 4.27
N SER A 72 19.12 -2.51 4.18
CA SER A 72 19.89 -2.29 2.96
C SER A 72 21.03 -3.28 2.88
N ASN A 73 21.23 -3.88 1.70
CA ASN A 73 22.29 -4.87 1.46
C ASN A 73 22.33 -5.99 2.51
N ASN A 74 21.17 -6.55 2.83
CA ASN A 74 20.98 -7.61 3.82
C ASN A 74 21.51 -7.25 5.23
N MET A 75 21.40 -5.99 5.60
CA MET A 75 21.76 -5.49 6.93
C MET A 75 20.73 -4.49 7.43
N ILE A 76 20.51 -4.48 8.75
CA ILE A 76 19.78 -3.40 9.40
C ILE A 76 20.72 -2.20 9.47
N THR A 77 20.33 -1.09 8.85
CA THR A 77 21.15 0.14 8.78
C THR A 77 20.69 1.19 9.77
N SER A 78 19.44 1.16 10.15
CA SER A 78 18.84 2.10 11.10
C SER A 78 17.61 1.47 11.77
N ALA A 79 17.18 2.08 12.88
CA ALA A 79 15.94 1.74 13.57
C ALA A 79 15.27 3.00 14.09
N ALA A 80 13.95 3.07 13.99
CA ALA A 80 13.16 4.21 14.45
C ALA A 80 11.89 3.75 15.16
N SER A 81 11.58 4.39 16.30
CA SER A 81 10.28 4.19 16.95
C SER A 81 9.21 4.98 16.23
N LEU A 82 8.12 4.31 15.89
CA LEU A 82 6.93 4.92 15.27
C LEU A 82 5.85 5.29 16.29
N GLY A 83 6.11 5.08 17.58
CA GLY A 83 5.15 5.29 18.64
C GLY A 83 4.40 4.03 19.04
N SER A 84 3.31 4.16 19.78
CA SER A 84 2.50 3.04 20.25
C SER A 84 1.02 3.31 20.11
N VAL A 85 0.25 2.24 19.89
CA VAL A 85 -1.22 2.26 19.92
C VAL A 85 -1.71 1.21 20.92
N GLY A 86 -2.93 1.38 21.41
CA GLY A 86 -3.54 0.43 22.34
C GLY A 86 -3.54 -1.01 21.79
N LEU A 87 -3.53 -1.98 22.70
CA LEU A 87 -3.49 -3.40 22.32
C LEU A 87 -4.80 -3.89 21.71
N ASP A 88 -5.87 -3.15 21.86
CA ASP A 88 -7.18 -3.34 21.24
C ASP A 88 -7.20 -2.97 19.73
N TRP A 89 -6.18 -2.29 19.25
CA TRP A 89 -6.01 -1.97 17.83
C TRP A 89 -5.22 -3.05 17.12
N SER A 90 -5.65 -3.42 15.92
CA SER A 90 -4.92 -4.30 15.02
C SER A 90 -4.51 -3.58 13.75
N LEU A 91 -3.36 -3.95 13.19
CA LEU A 91 -2.90 -3.40 11.92
C LEU A 91 -3.77 -3.96 10.77
N GLY A 92 -4.37 -3.07 10.00
CA GLY A 92 -5.13 -3.43 8.80
C GLY A 92 -4.26 -3.53 7.54
N GLY A 93 -3.11 -2.89 7.53
CA GLY A 93 -2.21 -2.83 6.38
C GLY A 93 -1.40 -1.54 6.34
N PHE A 94 -0.61 -1.40 5.29
CA PHE A 94 0.12 -0.17 4.99
C PHE A 94 -0.56 0.56 3.84
N ALA A 95 -0.86 1.86 4.03
CA ALA A 95 -1.34 2.71 2.97
C ALA A 95 -0.15 3.49 2.39
N ALA A 96 0.07 3.41 1.09
CA ALA A 96 0.97 4.33 0.43
C ALA A 96 0.31 5.71 0.34
N ASP A 97 1.01 6.75 0.75
CA ASP A 97 0.60 8.10 0.39
C ASP A 97 0.55 8.18 -1.14
N PRO A 98 -0.57 8.59 -1.73
CA PRO A 98 -0.56 8.89 -3.14
C PRO A 98 0.53 9.95 -3.36
N PRO A 99 1.37 9.83 -4.40
CA PRO A 99 2.36 10.83 -4.68
C PRO A 99 1.66 12.17 -4.67
N THR A 100 2.08 13.08 -3.79
CA THR A 100 1.62 14.46 -3.82
C THR A 100 1.92 14.93 -5.23
N ALA A 101 0.88 15.12 -6.03
CA ALA A 101 1.04 15.67 -7.36
C ALA A 101 1.88 16.93 -7.18
N SER A 102 3.11 16.89 -7.64
CA SER A 102 3.98 18.04 -7.67
C SER A 102 3.15 19.17 -8.27
N MET A 103 2.89 20.22 -7.51
CA MET A 103 2.13 21.40 -7.93
C MET A 103 2.82 22.13 -9.11
N GLY A 104 3.56 21.42 -9.92
CA GLY A 104 4.23 21.88 -11.13
C GLY A 104 3.69 21.25 -12.41
N SER A 105 2.76 20.31 -12.31
CA SER A 105 2.11 19.72 -13.48
C SER A 105 0.63 20.07 -13.47
N SER A 106 0.32 21.32 -13.83
CA SER A 106 -1.05 21.75 -14.13
C SER A 106 -1.66 21.03 -15.35
N GLY A 107 -0.99 19.98 -15.83
CA GLY A 107 -1.45 19.21 -16.99
C GLY A 107 -2.43 18.09 -16.66
N SER A 108 -2.27 17.36 -15.56
CA SER A 108 -3.04 16.14 -15.36
C SER A 108 -4.45 16.37 -14.82
N THR A 109 -4.63 17.34 -13.93
CA THR A 109 -5.99 17.73 -13.49
C THR A 109 -6.74 18.46 -14.60
N SER A 110 -6.04 19.29 -15.38
CA SER A 110 -6.64 19.96 -16.54
C SER A 110 -7.02 18.97 -17.62
N GLN A 111 -6.22 17.93 -17.87
CA GLN A 111 -6.54 16.86 -18.80
C GLN A 111 -7.71 16.00 -18.32
N LEU A 112 -7.78 15.70 -17.03
CA LEU A 112 -8.91 14.98 -16.46
C LEU A 112 -10.20 15.79 -16.56
N VAL A 113 -10.14 17.08 -16.22
CA VAL A 113 -11.28 18.00 -16.34
C VAL A 113 -11.69 18.17 -17.80
N GLN A 114 -10.74 18.27 -18.73
CA GLN A 114 -11.06 18.32 -20.16
C GLN A 114 -11.65 17.00 -20.67
N ALA A 115 -11.14 15.87 -20.23
CA ALA A 115 -11.71 14.57 -20.58
C ALA A 115 -13.13 14.40 -20.05
N MET A 116 -13.38 14.81 -18.81
CA MET A 116 -14.72 14.80 -18.23
C MET A 116 -15.66 15.80 -18.91
N ALA A 117 -15.15 16.97 -19.29
CA ALA A 117 -15.93 17.96 -20.03
C ALA A 117 -16.24 17.48 -21.46
N ALA A 118 -15.35 16.73 -22.08
CA ALA A 118 -15.58 16.11 -23.37
C ALA A 118 -16.66 15.00 -23.32
N PHE A 119 -16.78 14.29 -22.21
CA PHE A 119 -17.86 13.33 -21.96
C PHE A 119 -19.20 14.01 -21.64
N GLY A 120 -19.17 15.17 -20.97
CA GLY A 120 -20.36 15.96 -20.66
C GLY A 120 -20.75 16.97 -21.72
N GLY A 121 -19.84 17.31 -22.63
CA GLY A 121 -20.01 18.32 -23.69
C GLY A 121 -20.24 17.72 -25.06
N GLY A 122 -20.61 16.46 -25.15
CA GLY A 122 -21.04 15.84 -26.39
C GLY A 122 -22.31 16.46 -26.87
N ALA A 123 -22.14 17.41 -27.80
CA ALA A 123 -23.18 17.96 -28.66
C ALA A 123 -24.24 18.84 -27.98
N ALA A 124 -23.92 20.07 -27.79
CA ALA A 124 -24.85 21.09 -28.16
C ALA A 124 -24.93 21.15 -29.70
N ASP A 125 -25.34 20.08 -30.31
CA ASP A 125 -25.88 20.15 -31.67
C ASP A 125 -27.35 20.45 -31.49
N THR A 126 -27.71 21.66 -31.83
CA THR A 126 -29.07 22.26 -31.68
C THR A 126 -30.14 21.58 -32.50
N SER A 127 -29.85 20.47 -33.12
CA SER A 127 -30.78 19.72 -33.96
C SER A 127 -31.36 18.45 -33.30
N ASN A 128 -30.99 18.14 -32.04
CA ASN A 128 -31.46 16.93 -31.39
C ASN A 128 -32.18 17.16 -30.06
N THR A 129 -32.91 18.25 -29.98
CA THR A 129 -33.73 18.56 -28.79
C THR A 129 -34.99 17.70 -28.66
N ILE A 130 -35.22 16.75 -29.56
CA ILE A 130 -36.42 15.91 -29.54
C ILE A 130 -36.23 14.59 -28.80
N ALA A 131 -35.01 14.16 -28.55
CA ALA A 131 -34.75 12.84 -27.98
C ALA A 131 -34.63 12.82 -26.45
N LEU A 132 -34.61 13.96 -25.78
CA LEU A 132 -34.41 14.03 -24.33
C LEU A 132 -35.69 13.91 -23.49
N GLY A 133 -36.83 13.82 -24.13
CA GLY A 133 -38.11 13.75 -23.42
C GLY A 133 -38.63 12.34 -23.15
N ALA A 134 -38.05 11.31 -23.77
CA ALA A 134 -38.63 9.97 -23.76
C ALA A 134 -37.88 8.96 -22.90
N GLU A 135 -36.69 9.29 -22.40
CA GLU A 135 -35.79 8.29 -21.77
C GLU A 135 -35.71 8.40 -20.26
N THR A 136 -36.57 9.13 -19.61
CA THR A 136 -36.57 9.25 -18.14
C THR A 136 -37.17 8.07 -17.40
N SER A 137 -37.57 7.00 -18.09
CA SER A 137 -38.29 5.88 -17.45
C SER A 137 -37.47 4.59 -17.30
N GLN A 138 -36.18 4.59 -17.66
CA GLN A 138 -35.33 3.43 -17.54
C GLN A 138 -34.25 3.63 -16.49
N GLN A 139 -34.64 3.90 -15.26
CA GLN A 139 -33.74 3.61 -14.15
C GLN A 139 -33.75 2.09 -13.92
N PRO A 140 -32.58 1.41 -13.92
CA PRO A 140 -32.57 0.02 -13.50
C PRO A 140 -32.92 -0.03 -12.01
N LEU A 141 -34.07 -0.65 -11.71
CA LEU A 141 -34.41 -1.01 -10.34
C LEU A 141 -33.32 -1.97 -9.82
N LEU A 142 -32.56 -1.51 -8.86
CA LEU A 142 -31.77 -2.40 -8.03
C LEU A 142 -32.75 -3.25 -7.21
N THR A 143 -33.01 -4.45 -7.66
CA THR A 143 -33.74 -5.44 -6.87
C THR A 143 -32.84 -5.88 -5.74
N THR A 144 -33.22 -5.56 -4.51
CA THR A 144 -32.64 -6.16 -3.33
C THR A 144 -32.89 -7.68 -3.36
N PRO A 145 -31.86 -8.51 -3.09
CA PRO A 145 -32.06 -9.94 -2.96
C PRO A 145 -32.99 -10.22 -1.79
N GLN A 146 -34.10 -10.85 -2.06
CA GLN A 146 -35.02 -11.36 -1.05
C GLN A 146 -34.40 -12.65 -0.48
N HIS A 147 -34.01 -12.59 0.78
CA HIS A 147 -33.73 -13.80 1.53
C HIS A 147 -35.04 -14.52 1.88
N ALA A 148 -35.15 -15.69 1.37
CA ALA A 148 -36.11 -16.67 1.86
C ALA A 148 -35.46 -17.49 2.98
#